data_1541b688e35967d1f0964e1b06e0a2a9
#
_entry.id   1541b688e35967d1f0964e1b06e0a2a9
#
_cell.length_a   1.000
_cell.length_b   1.000
_cell.length_c   1.000
_cell.angle_alpha   90.00
_cell.angle_beta   90.00
_cell.angle_gamma   90.00
#
_symmetry.space_group_name_H-M   'P 1'
#
loop_
_entity.id
_entity.type
_entity.pdbx_description
1 polymer ?
#
loop_
_entity_poly.entity_id
_entity_poly.type
_entity_poly.pdbx_seq_one_letter_code
_entity_poly.pdbx_strand_id
1 'polypeptide(L)'
;MAFDVVLVDDHKLVRDGVRTILERSTEFRVVGETESGADAVQMCRKLTPDIVLMDIGLPGMNGIEATTELLRHCPAVKVVVLSMYDDENSVVGAIRSGARAFVLKKASSSELLDALRTVARGGSYLSSQVSDRLLTRIQRGDLETHGRSPLEALSPRELQVLRLVAEGKTSKDIAVLLDLGLQTVRSYRKTMMKKLGVNNVAGLTQLALASGITQLNKPDAHSMG
;
A
#
# COMPACT_ATOMS: atom_id res chain seq x y z
N MET A 1 28.16 -5.23 -9.24
CA MET A 1 27.37 -5.90 -8.19
C MET A 1 25.91 -5.76 -8.56
N ALA A 2 25.11 -6.81 -8.42
CA ALA A 2 23.67 -6.72 -8.61
C ALA A 2 23.01 -6.15 -7.34
N PHE A 3 21.95 -5.37 -7.51
CA PHE A 3 21.14 -4.86 -6.39
C PHE A 3 20.18 -5.95 -5.89
N ASP A 4 20.15 -6.15 -4.59
CA ASP A 4 19.26 -7.11 -3.94
C ASP A 4 17.85 -6.53 -3.80
N VAL A 5 16.86 -7.28 -4.30
CA VAL A 5 15.47 -6.85 -4.38
C VAL A 5 14.57 -7.81 -3.61
N VAL A 6 13.68 -7.28 -2.79
CA VAL A 6 12.55 -8.02 -2.19
C VAL A 6 11.26 -7.65 -2.90
N LEU A 7 10.45 -8.66 -3.26
CA LEU A 7 9.14 -8.50 -3.89
C LEU A 7 8.03 -8.68 -2.87
N VAL A 8 7.12 -7.72 -2.81
CA VAL A 8 5.98 -7.74 -1.90
C VAL A 8 4.70 -7.48 -2.68
N ASP A 9 3.92 -8.52 -2.94
CA ASP A 9 2.65 -8.45 -3.68
C ASP A 9 1.82 -9.69 -3.32
N ASP A 10 0.52 -9.55 -3.09
CA ASP A 10 -0.35 -10.69 -2.79
C ASP A 10 -0.78 -11.46 -4.04
N HIS A 11 -0.56 -10.90 -5.24
CA HIS A 11 -0.86 -11.52 -6.51
C HIS A 11 0.35 -12.31 -7.04
N LYS A 12 0.30 -13.64 -6.92
CA LYS A 12 1.38 -14.53 -7.37
C LYS A 12 1.80 -14.30 -8.82
N LEU A 13 0.84 -14.12 -9.74
CA LEU A 13 1.13 -13.91 -11.16
C LEU A 13 1.96 -12.64 -11.41
N VAL A 14 1.69 -11.57 -10.65
CA VAL A 14 2.46 -10.32 -10.72
C VAL A 14 3.87 -10.54 -10.20
N ARG A 15 4.04 -11.21 -9.05
CA ARG A 15 5.36 -11.54 -8.51
C ARG A 15 6.19 -12.36 -9.48
N ASP A 16 5.60 -13.43 -10.06
CA ASP A 16 6.28 -14.29 -11.04
C ASP A 16 6.70 -13.49 -12.30
N GLY A 17 5.83 -12.60 -12.76
CA GLY A 17 6.12 -11.69 -13.89
C GLY A 17 7.27 -10.73 -13.59
N VAL A 18 7.21 -10.04 -12.45
CA VAL A 18 8.26 -9.11 -12.01
C VAL A 18 9.58 -9.85 -11.79
N ARG A 19 9.57 -11.00 -11.14
CA ARG A 19 10.77 -11.85 -10.98
C ARG A 19 11.38 -12.15 -12.33
N THR A 20 10.61 -12.62 -13.31
CA THR A 20 11.10 -12.93 -14.66
C THR A 20 11.74 -11.72 -15.33
N ILE A 21 11.18 -10.51 -15.13
CA ILE A 21 11.77 -9.27 -15.66
C ILE A 21 13.13 -8.99 -15.02
N LEU A 22 13.24 -9.15 -13.70
CA LEU A 22 14.46 -8.88 -12.97
C LEU A 22 15.55 -9.92 -13.26
N GLU A 23 15.21 -11.20 -13.36
CA GLU A 23 16.14 -12.28 -13.69
C GLU A 23 16.75 -12.17 -15.08
N ARG A 24 16.05 -11.51 -16.02
CA ARG A 24 16.60 -11.19 -17.36
C ARG A 24 17.61 -10.03 -17.32
N SER A 25 17.64 -9.29 -16.22
CA SER A 25 18.59 -8.21 -15.99
C SER A 25 19.72 -8.70 -15.10
N THR A 26 20.98 -8.45 -15.48
CA THR A 26 22.14 -8.74 -14.63
C THR A 26 22.32 -7.74 -13.49
N GLU A 27 21.51 -6.68 -13.45
CA GLU A 27 21.62 -5.56 -12.52
C GLU A 27 20.87 -5.80 -11.21
N PHE A 28 19.85 -6.69 -11.20
CA PHE A 28 18.99 -6.93 -10.06
C PHE A 28 18.92 -8.42 -9.71
N ARG A 29 18.80 -8.73 -8.43
CA ARG A 29 18.66 -10.08 -7.91
C ARG A 29 17.52 -10.14 -6.90
N VAL A 30 16.53 -10.99 -7.13
CA VAL A 30 15.46 -11.22 -6.15
C VAL A 30 16.00 -12.10 -5.03
N VAL A 31 16.03 -11.55 -3.81
CA VAL A 31 16.55 -12.24 -2.61
C VAL A 31 15.45 -12.69 -1.66
N GLY A 32 14.21 -12.25 -1.89
CA GLY A 32 13.06 -12.64 -1.08
C GLY A 32 11.74 -12.21 -1.69
N GLU A 33 10.67 -12.90 -1.30
CA GLU A 33 9.30 -12.63 -1.74
C GLU A 33 8.33 -12.89 -0.62
N THR A 34 7.28 -12.07 -0.55
CA THR A 34 6.19 -12.23 0.41
C THR A 34 4.88 -11.64 -0.12
N GLU A 35 3.77 -12.08 0.46
CA GLU A 35 2.42 -11.60 0.20
C GLU A 35 1.93 -10.61 1.25
N SER A 36 2.76 -10.34 2.26
CA SER A 36 2.36 -9.60 3.46
C SER A 36 3.30 -8.43 3.74
N GLY A 37 2.73 -7.24 4.00
CA GLY A 37 3.49 -6.07 4.42
C GLY A 37 4.23 -6.27 5.74
N ALA A 38 3.63 -7.01 6.68
CA ALA A 38 4.27 -7.30 7.98
C ALA A 38 5.49 -8.21 7.81
N ASP A 39 5.37 -9.25 6.95
CA ASP A 39 6.49 -10.16 6.67
C ASP A 39 7.59 -9.45 5.89
N ALA A 40 7.24 -8.50 5.01
CA ALA A 40 8.22 -7.67 4.30
C ALA A 40 9.14 -6.92 5.27
N VAL A 41 8.60 -6.34 6.34
CA VAL A 41 9.39 -5.66 7.37
C VAL A 41 10.36 -6.62 8.05
N GLN A 42 9.91 -7.83 8.41
CA GLN A 42 10.77 -8.85 9.02
C GLN A 42 11.85 -9.36 8.06
N MET A 43 11.47 -9.57 6.80
CA MET A 43 12.39 -10.03 5.74
C MET A 43 13.48 -8.99 5.47
N CYS A 44 13.12 -7.70 5.40
CA CYS A 44 14.09 -6.62 5.18
C CYS A 44 15.11 -6.49 6.32
N ARG A 45 14.69 -6.73 7.56
CA ARG A 45 15.61 -6.74 8.72
C ARG A 45 16.63 -7.87 8.64
N LYS A 46 16.26 -9.01 8.04
CA LYS A 46 17.13 -10.20 7.91
C LYS A 46 18.04 -10.14 6.69
N LEU A 47 17.48 -9.70 5.55
CA LEU A 47 18.16 -9.76 4.25
C LEU A 47 18.88 -8.46 3.88
N THR A 48 18.52 -7.34 4.54
CA THR A 48 19.07 -6.00 4.24
C THR A 48 19.14 -5.69 2.74
N PRO A 49 18.00 -5.80 1.99
CA PRO A 49 18.01 -5.59 0.55
C PRO A 49 18.28 -4.13 0.20
N ASP A 50 18.73 -3.87 -1.03
CA ASP A 50 18.89 -2.51 -1.55
C ASP A 50 17.54 -1.85 -1.87
N ILE A 51 16.61 -2.66 -2.42
CA ILE A 51 15.32 -2.19 -2.92
C ILE A 51 14.20 -3.14 -2.46
N VAL A 52 13.06 -2.57 -2.15
CA VAL A 52 11.80 -3.29 -1.96
C VAL A 52 10.80 -2.81 -3.00
N LEU A 53 10.30 -3.74 -3.81
CA LEU A 53 9.13 -3.54 -4.65
C LEU A 53 7.89 -3.85 -3.82
N MET A 54 7.07 -2.83 -3.54
CA MET A 54 5.96 -2.89 -2.59
C MET A 54 4.62 -2.64 -3.30
N ASP A 55 3.74 -3.63 -3.31
CA ASP A 55 2.35 -3.39 -3.69
C ASP A 55 1.62 -2.56 -2.63
N ILE A 56 0.74 -1.66 -3.08
CA ILE A 56 -0.15 -0.91 -2.17
C ILE A 56 -1.27 -1.80 -1.63
N GLY A 57 -1.82 -2.67 -2.48
CA GLY A 57 -3.06 -3.41 -2.23
C GLY A 57 -2.93 -4.62 -1.29
N LEU A 58 -1.94 -4.67 -0.42
CA LEU A 58 -1.69 -5.82 0.44
C LEU A 58 -2.79 -6.03 1.49
N PRO A 59 -3.15 -7.30 1.79
CA PRO A 59 -4.07 -7.61 2.85
C PRO A 59 -3.48 -7.32 4.23
N GLY A 60 -4.31 -6.92 5.17
CA GLY A 60 -3.91 -6.63 6.54
C GLY A 60 -3.19 -5.30 6.69
N MET A 61 -1.87 -5.24 6.50
CA MET A 61 -1.06 -4.02 6.47
C MET A 61 -0.87 -3.59 5.01
N ASN A 62 -1.42 -2.45 4.60
CA ASN A 62 -1.25 -1.97 3.22
C ASN A 62 0.20 -1.53 2.94
N GLY A 63 0.55 -1.41 1.63
CA GLY A 63 1.91 -1.11 1.23
C GLY A 63 2.40 0.27 1.68
N ILE A 64 1.53 1.25 1.88
CA ILE A 64 1.90 2.59 2.41
C ILE A 64 2.29 2.48 3.88
N GLU A 65 1.48 1.77 4.68
CA GLU A 65 1.80 1.49 6.09
C GLU A 65 3.07 0.65 6.21
N ALA A 66 3.17 -0.41 5.38
CA ALA A 66 4.34 -1.28 5.35
C ALA A 66 5.61 -0.49 4.97
N THR A 67 5.53 0.44 4.03
CA THR A 67 6.64 1.32 3.64
C THR A 67 7.08 2.19 4.82
N THR A 68 6.14 2.83 5.52
CA THR A 68 6.44 3.65 6.69
C THR A 68 7.14 2.83 7.78
N GLU A 69 6.59 1.65 8.10
CA GLU A 69 7.14 0.78 9.13
C GLU A 69 8.51 0.20 8.72
N LEU A 70 8.66 -0.16 7.45
CA LEU A 70 9.90 -0.66 6.88
C LEU A 70 11.02 0.37 6.97
N LEU A 71 10.78 1.61 6.53
CA LEU A 71 11.78 2.68 6.56
C LEU A 71 12.14 3.12 7.97
N ARG A 72 11.23 2.97 8.94
CA ARG A 72 11.53 3.20 10.35
C ARG A 72 12.58 2.20 10.88
N HIS A 73 12.54 0.95 10.42
CA HIS A 73 13.45 -0.11 10.87
C HIS A 73 14.68 -0.30 9.97
N CYS A 74 14.53 -0.01 8.69
CA CYS A 74 15.54 -0.21 7.66
C CYS A 74 15.70 1.06 6.80
N PRO A 75 16.22 2.17 7.35
CA PRO A 75 16.23 3.48 6.68
C PRO A 75 17.10 3.53 5.41
N ALA A 76 18.02 2.59 5.24
CA ALA A 76 18.89 2.50 4.06
C ALA A 76 18.18 1.88 2.84
N VAL A 77 17.11 1.12 3.07
CA VAL A 77 16.36 0.44 2.01
C VAL A 77 15.58 1.47 1.18
N LYS A 78 15.54 1.28 -0.12
CA LYS A 78 14.78 2.12 -1.04
C LYS A 78 13.49 1.41 -1.42
N VAL A 79 12.36 2.09 -1.29
CA VAL A 79 11.06 1.49 -1.63
C VAL A 79 10.57 2.03 -2.96
N VAL A 80 10.21 1.12 -3.86
CA VAL A 80 9.51 1.35 -5.12
C VAL A 80 8.11 0.80 -4.98
N VAL A 81 7.12 1.66 -5.04
CA VAL A 81 5.71 1.27 -4.93
C VAL A 81 5.19 0.81 -6.29
N LEU A 82 4.52 -0.34 -6.31
CA LEU A 82 3.73 -0.82 -7.44
C LEU A 82 2.24 -0.65 -7.15
N SER A 83 1.47 -0.18 -8.13
CA SER A 83 0.02 0.00 -7.97
C SER A 83 -0.73 -0.32 -9.27
N MET A 84 -1.91 -0.92 -9.14
CA MET A 84 -2.86 -1.06 -10.25
C MET A 84 -3.50 0.29 -10.63
N TYR A 85 -3.54 1.24 -9.69
CA TYR A 85 -4.26 2.49 -9.82
C TYR A 85 -3.31 3.68 -9.71
N ASP A 86 -3.65 4.72 -10.45
CA ASP A 86 -2.94 5.99 -10.52
C ASP A 86 -3.69 7.10 -9.75
N ASP A 87 -4.49 6.71 -8.75
CA ASP A 87 -5.23 7.68 -7.94
C ASP A 87 -4.28 8.53 -7.08
N GLU A 88 -4.64 9.80 -6.97
CA GLU A 88 -3.77 10.80 -6.34
C GLU A 88 -3.48 10.51 -4.87
N ASN A 89 -4.43 9.95 -4.13
CA ASN A 89 -4.23 9.66 -2.72
C ASN A 89 -3.19 8.57 -2.50
N SER A 90 -3.21 7.54 -3.34
CA SER A 90 -2.19 6.47 -3.36
C SER A 90 -0.81 7.02 -3.67
N VAL A 91 -0.70 7.91 -4.67
CA VAL A 91 0.57 8.54 -5.06
C VAL A 91 1.13 9.41 -3.93
N VAL A 92 0.31 10.33 -3.41
CA VAL A 92 0.72 11.23 -2.32
C VAL A 92 1.03 10.42 -1.05
N GLY A 93 0.24 9.40 -0.74
CA GLY A 93 0.47 8.51 0.39
C GLY A 93 1.80 7.77 0.28
N ALA A 94 2.14 7.23 -0.90
CA ALA A 94 3.40 6.56 -1.15
C ALA A 94 4.60 7.51 -0.99
N ILE A 95 4.52 8.72 -1.54
CA ILE A 95 5.59 9.72 -1.41
C ILE A 95 5.77 10.12 0.07
N ARG A 96 4.69 10.39 0.79
CA ARG A 96 4.72 10.76 2.21
C ARG A 96 5.25 9.63 3.11
N SER A 97 5.02 8.37 2.75
CA SER A 97 5.58 7.22 3.47
C SER A 97 7.09 7.05 3.25
N GLY A 98 7.69 7.82 2.32
CA GLY A 98 9.11 7.79 2.00
C GLY A 98 9.48 6.91 0.81
N ALA A 99 8.52 6.42 0.04
CA ALA A 99 8.81 5.71 -1.21
C ALA A 99 9.60 6.60 -2.18
N ARG A 100 10.57 6.00 -2.87
CA ARG A 100 11.43 6.66 -3.85
C ARG A 100 10.88 6.61 -5.26
N ALA A 101 9.98 5.67 -5.54
CA ALA A 101 9.32 5.59 -6.82
C ALA A 101 7.88 5.11 -6.69
N PHE A 102 7.07 5.51 -7.67
CA PHE A 102 5.73 5.03 -7.88
C PHE A 102 5.58 4.58 -9.34
N VAL A 103 5.31 3.30 -9.54
CA VAL A 103 5.20 2.65 -10.85
C VAL A 103 3.85 1.96 -10.94
N LEU A 104 3.19 2.08 -12.08
CA LEU A 104 1.94 1.37 -12.32
C LEU A 104 2.22 -0.09 -12.71
N LYS A 105 1.45 -1.04 -12.21
CA LYS A 105 1.57 -2.47 -12.58
C LYS A 105 1.32 -2.74 -14.07
N LYS A 106 0.67 -1.80 -14.78
CA LYS A 106 0.48 -1.82 -16.25
C LYS A 106 1.68 -1.24 -17.03
N ALA A 107 2.70 -0.73 -16.35
CA ALA A 107 3.90 -0.19 -16.98
C ALA A 107 4.65 -1.27 -17.75
N SER A 108 5.42 -0.85 -18.75
CA SER A 108 6.28 -1.78 -19.49
C SER A 108 7.43 -2.31 -18.64
N SER A 109 7.98 -3.46 -19.01
CA SER A 109 9.17 -4.00 -18.33
C SER A 109 10.36 -3.03 -18.38
N SER A 110 10.52 -2.27 -19.47
CA SER A 110 11.55 -1.24 -19.58
C SER A 110 11.34 -0.11 -18.58
N GLU A 111 10.10 0.37 -18.42
CA GLU A 111 9.76 1.42 -17.47
C GLU A 111 10.04 0.99 -16.02
N LEU A 112 9.68 -0.25 -15.65
CA LEU A 112 10.00 -0.80 -14.33
C LEU A 112 11.51 -0.85 -14.10
N LEU A 113 12.30 -1.32 -15.08
CA LEU A 113 13.75 -1.38 -14.94
C LEU A 113 14.38 0.02 -14.85
N ASP A 114 13.87 0.99 -15.59
CA ASP A 114 14.37 2.38 -15.54
C ASP A 114 14.05 3.04 -14.19
N ALA A 115 12.87 2.77 -13.63
CA ALA A 115 12.52 3.20 -12.28
C ALA A 115 13.47 2.60 -11.24
N LEU A 116 13.73 1.29 -11.32
CA LEU A 116 14.66 0.60 -10.41
C LEU A 116 16.10 1.13 -10.54
N ARG A 117 16.60 1.36 -11.76
CA ARG A 117 17.92 1.96 -11.99
C ARG A 117 18.04 3.35 -11.39
N THR A 118 17.01 4.16 -11.58
CA THR A 118 16.95 5.52 -11.03
C THR A 118 17.02 5.49 -9.50
N VAL A 119 16.21 4.63 -8.88
CA VAL A 119 16.17 4.46 -7.43
C VAL A 119 17.47 3.85 -6.89
N ALA A 120 18.04 2.86 -7.57
CA ALA A 120 19.31 2.25 -7.20
C ALA A 120 20.44 3.27 -7.09
N ARG A 121 20.45 4.28 -7.98
CA ARG A 121 21.41 5.40 -8.00
C ARG A 121 21.05 6.53 -7.02
N GLY A 122 20.00 6.38 -6.21
CA GLY A 122 19.58 7.37 -5.22
C GLY A 122 18.59 8.43 -5.72
N GLY A 123 18.14 8.33 -6.96
CA GLY A 123 17.11 9.19 -7.54
C GLY A 123 15.70 8.82 -7.09
N SER A 124 14.72 9.56 -7.61
CA SER A 124 13.28 9.29 -7.46
C SER A 124 12.64 9.15 -8.82
N TYR A 125 11.60 8.32 -8.93
CA TYR A 125 10.92 8.05 -10.18
C TYR A 125 9.39 8.07 -9.99
N LEU A 126 8.71 8.76 -10.90
CA LEU A 126 7.26 8.69 -11.04
C LEU A 126 6.95 8.38 -12.50
N SER A 127 6.03 7.45 -12.76
CA SER A 127 5.58 7.21 -14.12
C SER A 127 4.99 8.51 -14.71
N SER A 128 5.12 8.70 -16.02
CA SER A 128 4.73 9.95 -16.69
C SER A 128 3.27 10.34 -16.40
N GLN A 129 2.36 9.38 -16.46
CA GLN A 129 0.93 9.59 -16.17
C GLN A 129 0.70 10.12 -14.74
N VAL A 130 1.49 9.64 -13.79
CA VAL A 130 1.43 10.06 -12.38
C VAL A 130 2.02 11.45 -12.21
N SER A 131 3.14 11.72 -12.88
CA SER A 131 3.81 13.02 -12.83
C SER A 131 2.92 14.14 -13.37
N ASP A 132 2.25 13.93 -14.52
CA ASP A 132 1.37 14.92 -15.14
C ASP A 132 0.18 15.29 -14.24
N ARG A 133 -0.42 14.30 -13.58
CA ARG A 133 -1.50 14.53 -12.62
C ARG A 133 -1.02 15.30 -11.40
N LEU A 134 0.14 14.93 -10.85
CA LEU A 134 0.71 15.62 -9.71
C LEU A 134 1.05 17.08 -10.03
N LEU A 135 1.63 17.35 -11.21
CA LEU A 135 1.92 18.69 -11.69
C LEU A 135 0.65 19.53 -11.87
N THR A 136 -0.41 18.94 -12.45
CA THR A 136 -1.71 19.61 -12.59
C THR A 136 -2.25 20.03 -11.23
N ARG A 137 -2.10 19.19 -10.22
CA ARG A 137 -2.54 19.50 -8.86
C ARG A 137 -1.72 20.60 -8.19
N ILE A 138 -0.38 20.55 -8.36
CA ILE A 138 0.51 21.63 -7.88
C ILE A 138 0.10 22.95 -8.50
N GLN A 139 -0.15 22.98 -9.80
CA GLN A 139 -0.56 24.21 -10.52
C GLN A 139 -1.91 24.76 -10.06
N ARG A 140 -2.81 23.90 -9.59
CA ARG A 140 -4.11 24.30 -9.03
C ARG A 140 -4.02 24.78 -7.58
N GLY A 141 -2.88 24.69 -6.93
CA GLY A 141 -2.70 25.00 -5.52
C GLY A 141 -3.31 23.98 -4.55
N ASP A 142 -3.72 22.80 -5.05
CA ASP A 142 -4.45 21.81 -4.27
C ASP A 142 -3.55 20.94 -3.38
N LEU A 143 -2.22 21.12 -3.39
CA LEU A 143 -1.31 20.37 -2.54
C LEU A 143 -1.40 20.75 -1.07
N GLU A 144 -1.81 21.98 -0.78
CA GLU A 144 -1.91 22.48 0.59
C GLU A 144 -3.29 22.29 1.22
N THR A 145 -4.33 22.04 0.41
CA THR A 145 -5.73 22.09 0.86
C THR A 145 -6.35 20.76 1.27
N HIS A 146 -5.69 19.65 1.06
CA HIS A 146 -6.11 18.44 1.78
C HIS A 146 -5.39 18.43 3.12
N GLY A 147 -5.96 19.21 4.03
CA GLY A 147 -5.79 18.99 5.45
C GLY A 147 -5.81 17.50 5.73
N ARG A 148 -5.04 17.07 6.72
CA ARG A 148 -4.92 15.73 7.30
C ARG A 148 -6.02 14.80 6.81
N SER A 149 -5.63 13.72 6.10
CA SER A 149 -6.63 12.68 5.75
C SER A 149 -7.53 12.48 6.98
N PRO A 150 -8.86 12.47 6.86
CA PRO A 150 -9.72 12.17 8.00
C PRO A 150 -9.23 10.94 8.77
N LEU A 151 -8.50 10.06 8.08
CA LEU A 151 -7.93 8.84 8.63
C LEU A 151 -6.69 9.06 9.52
N GLU A 152 -5.99 10.19 9.39
CA GLU A 152 -4.89 10.56 10.31
C GLU A 152 -5.38 10.80 11.75
N ALA A 153 -6.68 11.04 11.92
CA ALA A 153 -7.32 11.11 13.23
C ALA A 153 -7.52 9.74 13.87
N LEU A 154 -7.32 8.65 13.10
CA LEU A 154 -7.48 7.29 13.58
C LEU A 154 -6.15 6.72 14.09
N SER A 155 -6.23 6.01 15.22
CA SER A 155 -5.11 5.20 15.70
C SER A 155 -4.84 4.02 14.76
N PRO A 156 -3.66 3.40 14.78
CA PRO A 156 -3.36 2.20 13.98
C PRO A 156 -4.39 1.08 14.20
N ARG A 157 -4.90 0.94 15.43
CA ARG A 157 -5.90 -0.07 15.74
C ARG A 157 -7.27 0.25 15.16
N GLU A 158 -7.67 1.52 15.17
CA GLU A 158 -8.89 1.98 14.52
C GLU A 158 -8.81 1.79 13.00
N LEU A 159 -7.65 2.03 12.37
CA LEU A 159 -7.42 1.78 10.95
C LEU A 159 -7.57 0.29 10.59
N GLN A 160 -7.04 -0.62 11.42
CA GLN A 160 -7.21 -2.06 11.23
C GLN A 160 -8.70 -2.46 11.28
N VAL A 161 -9.44 -1.93 12.26
CA VAL A 161 -10.88 -2.18 12.38
C VAL A 161 -11.65 -1.57 11.20
N LEU A 162 -11.30 -0.36 10.76
CA LEU A 162 -11.92 0.30 9.61
C LEU A 162 -11.76 -0.52 8.33
N ARG A 163 -10.58 -1.07 8.09
CA ARG A 163 -10.30 -1.95 6.93
C ARG A 163 -11.23 -3.15 6.92
N LEU A 164 -11.29 -3.89 8.02
CA LEU A 164 -12.15 -5.07 8.12
C LEU A 164 -13.65 -4.73 8.00
N VAL A 165 -14.07 -3.55 8.49
CA VAL A 165 -15.43 -3.03 8.26
C VAL A 165 -15.67 -2.80 6.76
N ALA A 166 -14.73 -2.21 6.06
CA ALA A 166 -14.84 -1.96 4.63
C ALA A 166 -14.82 -3.24 3.77
N GLU A 167 -14.16 -4.29 4.27
CA GLU A 167 -14.20 -5.65 3.70
C GLU A 167 -15.51 -6.40 4.01
N GLY A 168 -16.49 -5.74 4.65
CA GLY A 168 -17.79 -6.33 4.97
C GLY A 168 -17.81 -7.23 6.20
N LYS A 169 -16.74 -7.28 6.99
CA LYS A 169 -16.69 -8.13 8.20
C LYS A 169 -17.62 -7.60 9.27
N THR A 170 -18.34 -8.52 9.91
CA THR A 170 -19.19 -8.20 11.07
C THR A 170 -18.34 -7.87 12.30
N SER A 171 -18.93 -7.22 13.29
CA SER A 171 -18.23 -6.96 14.56
C SER A 171 -17.80 -8.23 15.30
N LYS A 172 -18.50 -9.37 15.07
CA LYS A 172 -18.11 -10.67 15.62
C LYS A 172 -16.86 -11.21 14.91
N ASP A 173 -16.83 -11.15 13.58
CA ASP A 173 -15.69 -11.60 12.78
C ASP A 173 -14.43 -10.79 13.12
N ILE A 174 -14.58 -9.47 13.24
CA ILE A 174 -13.49 -8.55 13.61
C ILE A 174 -12.96 -8.87 15.01
N ALA A 175 -13.85 -9.16 15.96
CA ALA A 175 -13.48 -9.54 17.31
C ALA A 175 -12.59 -10.80 17.32
N VAL A 176 -12.96 -11.81 16.53
CA VAL A 176 -12.17 -13.05 16.38
C VAL A 176 -10.85 -12.78 15.65
N LEU A 177 -10.88 -12.07 14.52
CA LEU A 177 -9.69 -11.82 13.69
C LEU A 177 -8.62 -10.99 14.41
N LEU A 178 -9.04 -10.07 15.28
CA LEU A 178 -8.12 -9.17 15.98
C LEU A 178 -7.86 -9.55 17.44
N ASP A 179 -8.41 -10.67 17.89
CA ASP A 179 -8.39 -11.13 19.30
C ASP A 179 -8.86 -10.01 20.26
N LEU A 180 -10.08 -9.51 20.01
CA LEU A 180 -10.70 -8.43 20.78
C LEU A 180 -12.07 -8.84 21.33
N GLY A 181 -12.47 -8.20 22.41
CA GLY A 181 -13.85 -8.30 22.90
C GLY A 181 -14.83 -7.64 21.90
N LEU A 182 -16.02 -8.24 21.72
CA LEU A 182 -17.06 -7.70 20.83
C LEU A 182 -17.43 -6.25 21.17
N GLN A 183 -17.47 -5.91 22.44
CA GLN A 183 -17.77 -4.54 22.91
C GLN A 183 -16.66 -3.56 22.54
N THR A 184 -15.42 -4.02 22.57
CA THR A 184 -14.24 -3.22 22.15
C THR A 184 -14.33 -2.87 20.66
N VAL A 185 -14.69 -3.84 19.80
CA VAL A 185 -14.89 -3.58 18.37
C VAL A 185 -16.04 -2.60 18.13
N ARG A 186 -17.15 -2.75 18.86
CA ARG A 186 -18.28 -1.80 18.78
C ARG A 186 -17.87 -0.39 19.21
N SER A 187 -17.07 -0.28 20.27
CA SER A 187 -16.52 1.00 20.73
C SER A 187 -15.62 1.65 19.65
N TYR A 188 -14.72 0.89 19.02
CA TYR A 188 -13.91 1.38 17.92
C TYR A 188 -14.77 1.91 16.77
N ARG A 189 -15.80 1.17 16.34
CA ARG A 189 -16.71 1.62 15.27
C ARG A 189 -17.40 2.94 15.63
N LYS A 190 -17.90 3.07 16.85
CA LYS A 190 -18.55 4.29 17.33
C LYS A 190 -17.57 5.48 17.37
N THR A 191 -16.37 5.25 17.87
CA THR A 191 -15.33 6.28 17.97
C THR A 191 -14.87 6.74 16.58
N MET A 192 -14.67 5.80 15.65
CA MET A 192 -14.32 6.12 14.25
C MET A 192 -15.42 6.94 13.57
N MET A 193 -16.69 6.54 13.71
CA MET A 193 -17.81 7.32 13.16
C MET A 193 -17.81 8.76 13.66
N LYS A 194 -17.55 8.96 14.95
CA LYS A 194 -17.44 10.29 15.54
C LYS A 194 -16.25 11.08 15.01
N LYS A 195 -15.05 10.45 14.93
CA LYS A 195 -13.82 11.09 14.43
C LYS A 195 -13.91 11.45 12.96
N LEU A 196 -14.56 10.61 12.16
CA LEU A 196 -14.66 10.77 10.69
C LEU A 196 -15.92 11.54 10.25
N GLY A 197 -16.77 11.95 11.19
CA GLY A 197 -17.99 12.70 10.89
C GLY A 197 -19.06 11.91 10.11
N VAL A 198 -19.06 10.57 10.21
CA VAL A 198 -20.03 9.70 9.54
C VAL A 198 -21.00 9.07 10.54
N ASN A 199 -22.25 8.85 10.11
CA ASN A 199 -23.33 8.43 11.02
C ASN A 199 -23.70 6.95 10.89
N ASN A 200 -23.09 6.22 9.94
CA ASN A 200 -23.40 4.81 9.71
C ASN A 200 -22.19 4.06 9.13
N VAL A 201 -22.33 2.73 9.07
CA VAL A 201 -21.29 1.83 8.58
C VAL A 201 -21.02 2.03 7.08
N ALA A 202 -22.05 2.33 6.28
CA ALA A 202 -21.90 2.60 4.87
C ALA A 202 -20.98 3.82 4.62
N GLY A 203 -21.12 4.87 5.43
CA GLY A 203 -20.23 6.03 5.41
C GLY A 203 -18.78 5.68 5.76
N LEU A 204 -18.56 4.78 6.74
CA LEU A 204 -17.21 4.27 7.03
C LEU A 204 -16.62 3.52 5.83
N THR A 205 -17.42 2.65 5.21
CA THR A 205 -17.00 1.87 4.04
C THR A 205 -16.67 2.79 2.84
N GLN A 206 -17.53 3.77 2.55
CA GLN A 206 -17.28 4.74 1.47
C GLN A 206 -16.01 5.53 1.71
N LEU A 207 -15.76 5.97 2.93
CA LEU A 207 -14.58 6.74 3.30
C LEU A 207 -13.31 5.90 3.21
N ALA A 208 -13.36 4.63 3.62
CA ALA A 208 -12.25 3.69 3.49
C ALA A 208 -11.91 3.39 2.03
N LEU A 209 -12.92 3.22 1.17
CA LEU A 209 -12.75 3.03 -0.27
C LEU A 209 -12.16 4.29 -0.94
N ALA A 210 -12.71 5.46 -0.63
CA ALA A 210 -12.23 6.74 -1.16
C ALA A 210 -10.80 7.06 -0.73
N SER A 211 -10.35 6.51 0.40
CA SER A 211 -9.01 6.70 0.94
C SER A 211 -8.03 5.59 0.57
N GLY A 212 -8.44 4.63 -0.28
CA GLY A 212 -7.57 3.54 -0.75
C GLY A 212 -7.17 2.50 0.31
N ILE A 213 -7.83 2.48 1.48
CA ILE A 213 -7.53 1.50 2.54
C ILE A 213 -7.93 0.08 2.14
N THR A 214 -8.99 -0.06 1.36
CA THR A 214 -9.48 -1.34 0.85
C THR A 214 -10.06 -1.17 -0.53
N GLN A 215 -10.08 -2.28 -1.29
CA GLN A 215 -10.74 -2.36 -2.59
C GLN A 215 -12.01 -3.18 -2.44
N LEU A 216 -13.05 -2.86 -3.24
CA LEU A 216 -14.23 -3.71 -3.31
C LEU A 216 -13.84 -5.09 -3.84
N ASN A 217 -13.79 -6.10 -2.98
CA ASN A 217 -13.82 -7.49 -3.43
C ASN A 217 -15.13 -7.68 -4.21
N LYS A 218 -15.04 -7.97 -5.50
CA LYS A 218 -16.21 -8.50 -6.23
C LYS A 218 -16.68 -9.74 -5.46
N PRO A 219 -17.98 -9.85 -5.14
CA PRO A 219 -18.51 -11.08 -4.56
C PRO A 219 -18.21 -12.21 -5.54
N ASP A 220 -17.61 -13.30 -5.03
CA ASP A 220 -17.42 -14.53 -5.77
C ASP A 220 -18.77 -15.00 -6.32
N ALA A 221 -18.89 -15.02 -7.64
CA ALA A 221 -20.07 -15.47 -8.38
C ALA A 221 -20.17 -17.00 -8.37
N HIS A 222 -19.95 -17.66 -7.21
CA HIS A 222 -20.03 -19.11 -7.06
C HIS A 222 -20.78 -19.54 -5.82
N SER A 223 -22.04 -19.05 -5.65
CA SER A 223 -23.00 -19.72 -4.78
C SER A 223 -24.45 -19.44 -5.20
N MET A 224 -24.77 -19.83 -6.43
CA MET A 224 -26.14 -20.18 -6.84
C MET A 224 -25.99 -21.30 -7.87
N GLY A 225 -26.09 -22.51 -7.39
CA GLY A 225 -26.20 -23.75 -8.13
C GLY A 225 -26.73 -24.80 -7.21
#